data_9281b80602dce8c82d2586d80bc8c77a
#
_entry.id   9281b80602dce8c82d2586d80bc8c77a
#
_cell.length_a   1.000
_cell.length_b   1.000
_cell.length_c   1.000
_cell.angle_alpha   90.00
_cell.angle_beta   90.00
_cell.angle_gamma   90.00
#
_symmetry.space_group_name_H-M   'P 1'
#
loop_
_entity.id
_entity.type
_entity.pdbx_description
1 polymer ?
#
loop_
_entity_poly.entity_id
_entity_poly.type
_entity_poly.pdbx_seq_one_letter_code
_entity_poly.pdbx_strand_id
1 'polypeptide(L)'
;VNHKISVRPGAGAAAQIVQYNRLRYSNILIEQPVIIVVERGTKILRQGDFECVIAPGEAVALQQGQVFDVVNAAENDAAYLARWVAFDPQIIAAFHPTKDIGTPIDKAHLLTGLQPAFLDAFSAAARAVAEPECIPLPVARHRVGELLIWLNVSGGFFRPVNTTSFAERARQNLMGDPGTPWTGSALGKRLGVSEATLRRKLSAEGWSFQQLLTDVRMSAAMQMLQSSDVPVLHIAQQVGYESQSRFAARFRQRFGFPPSAIRGHRR
;
A
#
# COMPACT_ATOMS: atom_id res chain seq x y z
N VAL A 1 -13.14 16.00 0.56
CA VAL A 1 -13.31 14.64 0.03
C VAL A 1 -12.62 13.68 1.01
N ASN A 2 -13.37 12.74 1.58
CA ASN A 2 -12.90 11.79 2.57
C ASN A 2 -12.02 10.73 1.87
N HIS A 3 -10.70 10.79 2.09
CA HIS A 3 -9.80 9.68 1.77
C HIS A 3 -9.91 8.62 2.86
N LYS A 4 -10.96 7.82 2.84
CA LYS A 4 -11.12 6.75 3.82
C LYS A 4 -10.45 5.49 3.26
N ILE A 5 -9.32 5.10 3.85
CA ILE A 5 -8.79 3.75 3.64
C ILE A 5 -9.67 2.80 4.45
N SER A 6 -10.29 1.87 3.78
CA SER A 6 -11.05 0.79 4.40
C SER A 6 -10.18 -0.46 4.45
N VAL A 7 -10.04 -1.06 5.61
CA VAL A 7 -9.32 -2.32 5.82
C VAL A 7 -10.29 -3.37 6.31
N ARG A 8 -10.31 -4.52 5.67
CA ARG A 8 -11.14 -5.66 6.04
C ARG A 8 -10.28 -6.92 6.14
N PRO A 9 -9.94 -7.36 7.37
CA PRO A 9 -9.15 -8.58 7.57
C PRO A 9 -9.79 -9.78 6.85
N GLY A 10 -8.98 -10.56 6.14
CA GLY A 10 -9.42 -11.71 5.36
C GLY A 10 -9.97 -11.37 3.96
N ALA A 11 -10.12 -10.08 3.61
CA ALA A 11 -10.48 -9.63 2.26
C ALA A 11 -9.38 -8.72 1.66
N GLY A 12 -8.90 -7.74 2.42
CA GLY A 12 -7.88 -6.81 1.95
C GLY A 12 -8.14 -5.37 2.38
N ALA A 13 -7.67 -4.42 1.59
CA ALA A 13 -7.89 -3.01 1.81
C ALA A 13 -8.28 -2.30 0.51
N ALA A 14 -9.02 -1.20 0.62
CA ALA A 14 -9.40 -0.39 -0.53
C ALA A 14 -9.44 1.10 -0.17
N ALA A 15 -9.06 1.96 -1.11
CA ALA A 15 -9.25 3.39 -0.98
C ALA A 15 -9.30 4.10 -2.33
N GLN A 16 -9.64 5.39 -2.24
CA GLN A 16 -9.58 6.33 -3.34
C GLN A 16 -8.51 7.39 -3.01
N ILE A 17 -7.72 7.77 -4.00
CA ILE A 17 -6.73 8.85 -3.90
C ILE A 17 -7.21 10.00 -4.76
N VAL A 18 -7.36 11.19 -4.16
CA VAL A 18 -7.60 12.45 -4.87
C VAL A 18 -6.45 13.40 -4.55
N GLN A 19 -5.80 13.91 -5.58
CA GLN A 19 -4.62 14.75 -5.41
C GLN A 19 -4.63 15.90 -6.43
N TYR A 20 -4.54 17.14 -5.94
CA TYR A 20 -4.64 18.34 -6.77
C TYR A 20 -3.29 18.81 -7.32
N ASN A 21 -2.18 18.42 -6.69
CA ASN A 21 -0.85 18.80 -7.12
C ASN A 21 -0.04 17.60 -7.60
N ARG A 22 0.92 17.87 -8.49
CA ARG A 22 1.92 16.89 -8.84
C ARG A 22 2.83 16.64 -7.63
N LEU A 23 2.75 15.46 -7.02
CA LEU A 23 3.63 15.05 -5.93
C LEU A 23 4.45 13.83 -6.36
N ARG A 24 5.72 13.83 -5.95
CA ARG A 24 6.60 12.67 -6.06
C ARG A 24 6.78 12.05 -4.68
N TYR A 25 6.45 10.81 -4.57
CA TYR A 25 6.63 9.99 -3.37
C TYR A 25 7.83 9.09 -3.60
N SER A 26 8.90 9.26 -2.83
CA SER A 26 10.09 8.43 -2.96
C SER A 26 10.02 7.19 -2.09
N ASN A 27 10.54 6.07 -2.61
CA ASN A 27 10.70 4.81 -1.89
C ASN A 27 9.39 4.27 -1.28
N ILE A 28 8.29 4.26 -2.00
CA ILE A 28 7.02 3.64 -1.56
C ILE A 28 7.15 2.13 -1.62
N LEU A 29 7.11 1.48 -0.46
CA LEU A 29 7.05 0.02 -0.37
C LEU A 29 5.63 -0.46 -0.63
N ILE A 30 5.49 -1.42 -1.52
CA ILE A 30 4.23 -2.15 -1.75
C ILE A 30 4.12 -3.26 -0.70
N GLU A 31 3.34 -3.00 0.35
CA GLU A 31 3.22 -3.90 1.50
C GLU A 31 2.35 -5.13 1.22
N GLN A 32 1.39 -4.99 0.31
CA GLN A 32 0.51 -6.07 -0.15
C GLN A 32 0.37 -5.99 -1.66
N PRO A 33 0.12 -7.12 -2.35
CA PRO A 33 -0.24 -7.07 -3.76
C PRO A 33 -1.45 -6.16 -3.95
N VAL A 34 -1.39 -5.28 -4.96
CA VAL A 34 -2.41 -4.24 -5.15
C VAL A 34 -2.71 -4.02 -6.62
N ILE A 35 -3.98 -3.81 -6.96
CA ILE A 35 -4.39 -3.28 -8.26
C ILE A 35 -4.82 -1.83 -8.06
N ILE A 36 -4.28 -0.93 -8.89
CA ILE A 36 -4.58 0.51 -8.89
C ILE A 36 -5.19 0.86 -10.24
N VAL A 37 -6.39 1.42 -10.25
CA VAL A 37 -7.06 1.97 -11.44
C VAL A 37 -6.89 3.48 -11.43
N VAL A 38 -6.36 4.05 -12.50
CA VAL A 38 -6.24 5.49 -12.70
C VAL A 38 -7.46 6.00 -13.45
N GLU A 39 -8.22 6.89 -12.84
CA GLU A 39 -9.44 7.45 -13.44
C GLU A 39 -9.20 8.81 -14.09
N ARG A 40 -8.30 9.62 -13.50
CA ARG A 40 -7.92 10.95 -14.02
C ARG A 40 -6.47 11.27 -13.68
N GLY A 41 -5.81 11.99 -14.58
CA GLY A 41 -4.39 12.30 -14.46
C GLY A 41 -3.52 11.07 -14.73
N THR A 42 -2.23 11.18 -14.52
CA THR A 42 -1.25 10.15 -14.86
C THR A 42 -0.51 9.69 -13.60
N LYS A 43 -0.30 8.38 -13.47
CA LYS A 43 0.59 7.79 -12.46
C LYS A 43 1.87 7.31 -13.12
N ILE A 44 3.02 7.64 -12.52
CA ILE A 44 4.33 7.14 -12.97
C ILE A 44 4.99 6.40 -11.82
N LEU A 45 5.44 5.19 -12.09
CA LEU A 45 6.18 4.33 -11.17
C LEU A 45 7.61 4.16 -11.68
N ARG A 46 8.62 4.37 -10.80
CA ARG A 46 10.05 4.21 -11.14
C ARG A 46 10.75 3.33 -10.11
N GLN A 47 11.63 2.44 -10.61
CA GLN A 47 12.50 1.61 -9.78
C GLN A 47 13.78 1.28 -10.55
N GLY A 48 14.90 1.98 -10.26
CA GLY A 48 16.09 1.90 -11.10
C GLY A 48 15.78 2.32 -12.53
N ASP A 49 16.11 1.47 -13.50
CA ASP A 49 15.85 1.70 -14.94
C ASP A 49 14.38 1.36 -15.34
N PHE A 50 13.60 0.81 -14.42
CA PHE A 50 12.19 0.50 -14.69
C PHE A 50 11.33 1.75 -14.54
N GLU A 51 10.57 2.06 -15.59
CA GLU A 51 9.52 3.08 -15.56
C GLU A 51 8.22 2.48 -16.12
N CYS A 52 7.11 2.77 -15.44
CA CYS A 52 5.76 2.41 -15.89
C CYS A 52 4.88 3.64 -15.77
N VAL A 53 4.27 4.04 -16.88
CA VAL A 53 3.31 5.16 -16.95
C VAL A 53 1.92 4.57 -17.10
N ILE A 54 1.00 4.99 -16.24
CA ILE A 54 -0.38 4.53 -16.21
C ILE A 54 -1.27 5.74 -16.53
N ALA A 55 -1.94 5.69 -17.66
CA ALA A 55 -2.82 6.73 -18.17
C ALA A 55 -4.26 6.60 -17.57
N PRO A 56 -5.11 7.63 -17.72
CA PRO A 56 -6.53 7.52 -17.38
C PRO A 56 -7.21 6.37 -18.12
N GLY A 57 -7.98 5.57 -17.40
CA GLY A 57 -8.66 4.38 -17.94
C GLY A 57 -7.78 3.13 -17.97
N GLU A 58 -6.57 3.19 -17.45
CA GLU A 58 -5.68 2.03 -17.28
C GLU A 58 -5.57 1.62 -15.81
N ALA A 59 -5.06 0.41 -15.59
CA ALA A 59 -4.73 -0.07 -14.26
C ALA A 59 -3.33 -0.67 -14.21
N VAL A 60 -2.78 -0.78 -13.01
CA VAL A 60 -1.51 -1.47 -12.75
C VAL A 60 -1.66 -2.41 -11.56
N ALA A 61 -1.17 -3.62 -11.72
CA ALA A 61 -0.99 -4.58 -10.64
C ALA A 61 0.46 -4.53 -10.15
N LEU A 62 0.66 -4.34 -8.84
CA LEU A 62 1.98 -4.23 -8.21
C LEU A 62 2.20 -5.41 -7.28
N GLN A 63 3.36 -6.08 -7.44
CA GLN A 63 3.77 -7.18 -6.58
C GLN A 63 4.22 -6.67 -5.21
N GLN A 64 3.91 -7.42 -4.15
CA GLN A 64 4.40 -7.15 -2.79
C GLN A 64 5.95 -7.12 -2.73
N GLY A 65 6.47 -6.30 -1.81
CA GLY A 65 7.91 -6.19 -1.53
C GLY A 65 8.65 -5.26 -2.48
N GLN A 66 8.01 -4.74 -3.52
CA GLN A 66 8.61 -3.78 -4.43
C GLN A 66 8.63 -2.37 -3.83
N VAL A 67 9.66 -1.59 -4.18
CA VAL A 67 9.82 -0.20 -3.72
C VAL A 67 9.87 0.70 -4.95
N PHE A 68 8.92 1.62 -5.06
CA PHE A 68 8.85 2.55 -6.18
C PHE A 68 8.97 4.01 -5.74
N ASP A 69 9.57 4.82 -6.60
CA ASP A 69 9.27 6.24 -6.65
C ASP A 69 7.97 6.42 -7.43
N VAL A 70 7.01 7.12 -6.84
CA VAL A 70 5.66 7.29 -7.40
C VAL A 70 5.42 8.76 -7.68
N VAL A 71 5.00 9.10 -8.90
CA VAL A 71 4.51 10.43 -9.24
C VAL A 71 3.04 10.31 -9.61
N ASN A 72 2.19 11.08 -8.94
CA ASN A 72 0.83 11.30 -9.37
C ASN A 72 0.76 12.72 -9.96
N ALA A 73 0.38 12.81 -11.21
CA ALA A 73 0.29 14.08 -11.94
C ALA A 73 -1.18 14.39 -12.24
N ALA A 74 -1.63 15.55 -11.72
CA ALA A 74 -2.89 16.15 -12.14
C ALA A 74 -2.72 16.78 -13.53
N GLU A 75 -3.75 16.77 -14.35
CA GLU A 75 -3.75 17.31 -15.70
C GLU A 75 -4.92 18.29 -15.88
N ASN A 76 -4.72 19.34 -16.66
CA ASN A 76 -5.75 20.30 -17.08
C ASN A 76 -6.60 20.85 -15.91
N ASP A 77 -5.98 21.28 -14.81
CA ASP A 77 -6.62 21.77 -13.58
C ASP A 77 -7.56 20.75 -12.89
N ALA A 78 -7.64 19.52 -13.39
CA ALA A 78 -8.39 18.44 -12.77
C ALA A 78 -7.50 17.65 -11.80
N ALA A 79 -8.04 17.29 -10.62
CA ALA A 79 -7.33 16.46 -9.67
C ALA A 79 -6.97 15.10 -10.27
N TYR A 80 -5.77 14.59 -9.94
CA TYR A 80 -5.46 13.16 -10.10
C TYR A 80 -6.44 12.34 -9.25
N LEU A 81 -7.00 11.31 -9.86
CA LEU A 81 -7.95 10.40 -9.22
C LEU A 81 -7.59 8.96 -9.54
N ALA A 82 -7.41 8.16 -8.50
CA ALA A 82 -7.20 6.73 -8.63
C ALA A 82 -7.90 5.98 -7.49
N ARG A 83 -8.32 4.75 -7.78
CA ARG A 83 -8.80 3.80 -6.77
C ARG A 83 -7.87 2.60 -6.71
N TRP A 84 -7.76 1.98 -5.55
CA TRP A 84 -6.96 0.78 -5.41
C TRP A 84 -7.63 -0.25 -4.49
N VAL A 85 -7.31 -1.52 -4.77
CA VAL A 85 -7.68 -2.68 -3.94
C VAL A 85 -6.41 -3.48 -3.69
N ALA A 86 -6.04 -3.61 -2.41
CA ALA A 86 -4.96 -4.49 -1.95
C ALA A 86 -5.54 -5.81 -1.45
N PHE A 87 -4.82 -6.89 -1.69
CA PHE A 87 -5.30 -8.25 -1.45
C PHE A 87 -4.80 -8.78 -0.11
N ASP A 88 -5.71 -9.42 0.65
CA ASP A 88 -5.28 -10.24 1.79
C ASP A 88 -4.42 -11.41 1.27
N PRO A 89 -3.29 -11.72 1.95
CA PRO A 89 -2.39 -12.81 1.53
C PRO A 89 -3.09 -14.16 1.37
N GLN A 90 -4.15 -14.44 2.13
CA GLN A 90 -4.91 -15.68 2.03
C GLN A 90 -5.68 -15.80 0.71
N ILE A 91 -6.13 -14.69 0.14
CA ILE A 91 -6.81 -14.67 -1.18
C ILE A 91 -5.81 -15.02 -2.27
N ILE A 92 -4.60 -14.43 -2.21
CA ILE A 92 -3.52 -14.76 -3.16
C ILE A 92 -3.11 -16.23 -3.04
N ALA A 93 -2.94 -16.74 -1.81
CA ALA A 93 -2.54 -18.13 -1.57
C ALA A 93 -3.59 -19.16 -2.05
N ALA A 94 -4.88 -18.79 -1.98
CA ALA A 94 -5.99 -19.64 -2.44
C ALA A 94 -6.22 -19.57 -3.95
N PHE A 95 -5.62 -18.60 -4.64
CA PHE A 95 -5.77 -18.44 -6.09
C PHE A 95 -4.84 -19.37 -6.85
N HIS A 96 -5.39 -20.11 -7.82
CA HIS A 96 -4.65 -20.99 -8.69
C HIS A 96 -4.69 -20.42 -10.11
N PRO A 97 -3.63 -19.70 -10.54
CA PRO A 97 -3.60 -19.12 -11.88
C PRO A 97 -3.57 -20.21 -12.95
N THR A 98 -4.26 -19.95 -14.04
CA THR A 98 -4.14 -20.77 -15.26
C THR A 98 -2.80 -20.44 -15.90
N LYS A 99 -1.82 -21.33 -15.77
CA LYS A 99 -0.43 -21.12 -16.18
C LYS A 99 -0.24 -20.82 -17.66
N ASP A 100 -1.16 -21.28 -18.49
CA ASP A 100 -1.11 -21.09 -19.94
C ASP A 100 -1.57 -19.69 -20.38
N ILE A 101 -2.11 -18.89 -19.47
CA ILE A 101 -2.70 -17.56 -19.78
C ILE A 101 -1.85 -16.42 -19.25
N GLY A 102 -1.06 -16.60 -18.18
CA GLY A 102 -0.35 -15.49 -17.54
C GLY A 102 1.03 -15.81 -17.02
N THR A 103 1.81 -14.77 -16.76
CA THR A 103 3.15 -14.85 -16.17
C THR A 103 3.16 -14.26 -14.75
N PRO A 104 4.04 -14.76 -13.87
CA PRO A 104 4.19 -14.15 -12.53
C PRO A 104 4.66 -12.70 -12.66
N ILE A 105 4.01 -11.81 -11.94
CA ILE A 105 4.41 -10.41 -11.90
C ILE A 105 5.69 -10.29 -11.05
N ASP A 106 6.74 -9.73 -11.65
CA ASP A 106 7.97 -9.42 -10.91
C ASP A 106 7.88 -8.10 -10.15
N LYS A 107 7.54 -7.03 -10.83
CA LYS A 107 7.44 -5.67 -10.28
C LYS A 107 6.05 -5.11 -10.44
N ALA A 108 5.66 -4.88 -11.68
CA ALA A 108 4.38 -4.30 -12.06
C ALA A 108 3.87 -4.96 -13.35
N HIS A 109 2.56 -5.01 -13.51
CA HIS A 109 1.88 -5.45 -14.72
C HIS A 109 0.84 -4.39 -15.10
N LEU A 110 1.01 -3.77 -16.28
CA LEU A 110 0.10 -2.75 -16.81
C LEU A 110 -1.10 -3.45 -17.45
N LEU A 111 -2.31 -3.01 -17.10
CA LEU A 111 -3.57 -3.44 -17.68
C LEU A 111 -4.12 -2.29 -18.53
N THR A 112 -4.17 -2.47 -19.83
CA THR A 112 -4.70 -1.52 -20.80
C THR A 112 -5.99 -2.03 -21.42
N GLY A 113 -6.80 -1.15 -22.01
CA GLY A 113 -8.05 -1.55 -22.66
C GLY A 113 -9.06 -2.18 -21.70
N LEU A 114 -9.17 -1.63 -20.49
CA LEU A 114 -10.05 -2.15 -19.45
C LEU A 114 -11.49 -2.23 -19.93
N GLN A 115 -12.08 -3.42 -19.84
CA GLN A 115 -13.48 -3.63 -20.17
C GLN A 115 -14.39 -3.08 -19.06
N PRO A 116 -15.61 -2.62 -19.39
CA PRO A 116 -16.58 -2.17 -18.38
C PRO A 116 -16.83 -3.22 -17.29
N ALA A 117 -16.91 -4.51 -17.65
CA ALA A 117 -17.10 -5.60 -16.69
C ALA A 117 -15.95 -5.71 -15.65
N PHE A 118 -14.70 -5.44 -16.04
CA PHE A 118 -13.59 -5.35 -15.08
C PHE A 118 -13.78 -4.18 -14.10
N LEU A 119 -14.18 -3.00 -14.60
CA LEU A 119 -14.41 -1.82 -13.76
C LEU A 119 -15.58 -2.01 -12.79
N ASP A 120 -16.61 -2.74 -13.21
CA ASP A 120 -17.75 -3.13 -12.36
C ASP A 120 -17.29 -4.10 -11.27
N ALA A 121 -16.51 -5.14 -11.62
CA ALA A 121 -15.92 -6.07 -10.68
C ALA A 121 -15.00 -5.35 -9.68
N PHE A 122 -14.15 -4.42 -10.16
CA PHE A 122 -13.27 -3.63 -9.32
C PHE A 122 -14.07 -2.76 -8.32
N SER A 123 -15.11 -2.10 -8.79
CA SER A 123 -16.00 -1.28 -7.95
C SER A 123 -16.74 -2.13 -6.92
N ALA A 124 -17.22 -3.32 -7.31
CA ALA A 124 -17.86 -4.27 -6.41
C ALA A 124 -16.91 -4.79 -5.34
N ALA A 125 -15.65 -5.07 -5.69
CA ALA A 125 -14.60 -5.50 -4.75
C ALA A 125 -14.25 -4.39 -3.76
N ALA A 126 -14.00 -3.17 -4.24
CA ALA A 126 -13.70 -2.02 -3.38
C ALA A 126 -14.82 -1.74 -2.39
N ARG A 127 -16.09 -1.77 -2.86
CA ARG A 127 -17.26 -1.60 -2.00
C ARG A 127 -17.37 -2.73 -0.97
N ALA A 128 -17.08 -3.98 -1.36
CA ALA A 128 -17.14 -5.12 -0.45
C ALA A 128 -16.11 -5.05 0.68
N VAL A 129 -14.97 -4.39 0.45
CA VAL A 129 -14.01 -4.08 1.51
C VAL A 129 -14.49 -2.94 2.38
N ALA A 130 -15.12 -1.91 1.80
CA ALA A 130 -15.51 -0.68 2.51
C ALA A 130 -16.80 -0.81 3.35
N GLU A 131 -17.67 -1.75 3.02
CA GLU A 131 -19.02 -1.89 3.62
C GLU A 131 -19.19 -3.25 4.34
N PRO A 132 -18.46 -3.51 5.44
CA PRO A 132 -18.52 -4.81 6.13
C PRO A 132 -19.90 -5.10 6.73
N GLU A 133 -20.67 -4.07 7.08
CA GLU A 133 -22.02 -4.21 7.65
C GLU A 133 -23.05 -4.68 6.63
N CYS A 134 -22.85 -4.32 5.34
CA CYS A 134 -23.79 -4.65 4.27
C CYS A 134 -23.41 -5.90 3.50
N ILE A 135 -22.11 -6.25 3.45
CA ILE A 135 -21.61 -7.33 2.62
C ILE A 135 -20.88 -8.36 3.49
N PRO A 136 -21.34 -9.63 3.57
CA PRO A 136 -20.69 -10.67 4.35
C PRO A 136 -19.26 -10.96 3.89
N LEU A 137 -18.35 -11.34 4.80
CA LEU A 137 -16.94 -11.61 4.51
C LEU A 137 -16.73 -12.64 3.36
N PRO A 138 -17.47 -13.76 3.27
CA PRO A 138 -17.32 -14.69 2.14
C PRO A 138 -17.59 -14.04 0.78
N VAL A 139 -18.60 -13.17 0.70
CA VAL A 139 -18.92 -12.41 -0.51
C VAL A 139 -17.81 -11.41 -0.85
N ALA A 140 -17.28 -10.73 0.16
CA ALA A 140 -16.16 -9.80 -0.03
C ALA A 140 -14.91 -10.54 -0.56
N ARG A 141 -14.58 -11.70 0.02
CA ARG A 141 -13.47 -12.56 -0.46
C ARG A 141 -13.66 -12.98 -1.91
N HIS A 142 -14.88 -13.37 -2.28
CA HIS A 142 -15.20 -13.76 -3.65
C HIS A 142 -15.01 -12.59 -4.63
N ARG A 143 -15.56 -11.41 -4.30
CA ARG A 143 -15.44 -10.20 -5.16
C ARG A 143 -14.01 -9.73 -5.30
N VAL A 144 -13.22 -9.76 -4.23
CA VAL A 144 -11.78 -9.42 -4.30
C VAL A 144 -11.03 -10.50 -5.09
N GLY A 145 -11.36 -11.78 -4.89
CA GLY A 145 -10.77 -12.89 -5.63
C GLY A 145 -11.06 -12.86 -7.13
N GLU A 146 -12.22 -12.34 -7.54
CA GLU A 146 -12.56 -12.15 -8.95
C GLU A 146 -11.55 -11.28 -9.70
N LEU A 147 -10.98 -10.27 -9.03
CA LEU A 147 -9.95 -9.41 -9.63
C LEU A 147 -8.67 -10.18 -9.99
N LEU A 148 -8.38 -11.28 -9.30
CA LEU A 148 -7.25 -12.16 -9.65
C LEU A 148 -7.50 -12.94 -10.93
N ILE A 149 -8.75 -13.31 -11.21
CA ILE A 149 -9.15 -13.94 -12.46
C ILE A 149 -8.97 -12.95 -13.61
N TRP A 150 -9.47 -11.72 -13.45
CA TRP A 150 -9.29 -10.66 -14.44
C TRP A 150 -7.81 -10.36 -14.70
N LEU A 151 -6.98 -10.30 -13.64
CA LEU A 151 -5.55 -10.12 -13.77
C LEU A 151 -4.89 -11.27 -14.54
N ASN A 152 -5.28 -12.52 -14.25
CA ASN A 152 -4.74 -13.69 -14.96
C ASN A 152 -5.13 -13.66 -16.44
N VAL A 153 -6.37 -13.34 -16.77
CA VAL A 153 -6.84 -13.19 -18.17
C VAL A 153 -6.08 -12.06 -18.89
N SER A 154 -5.65 -11.02 -18.19
CA SER A 154 -4.81 -9.94 -18.76
C SER A 154 -3.34 -10.34 -18.93
N GLY A 155 -2.96 -11.56 -18.59
CA GLY A 155 -1.60 -12.10 -18.79
C GLY A 155 -0.69 -12.02 -17.57
N GLY A 156 -1.19 -11.60 -16.38
CA GLY A 156 -0.40 -11.50 -15.16
C GLY A 156 -1.01 -12.27 -13.98
N PHE A 157 -0.20 -12.63 -13.00
CA PHE A 157 -0.68 -13.08 -11.70
C PHE A 157 0.32 -12.76 -10.59
N PHE A 158 -0.18 -12.51 -9.40
CA PHE A 158 0.65 -12.30 -8.23
C PHE A 158 1.29 -13.61 -7.78
N ARG A 159 2.58 -13.55 -7.45
CA ARG A 159 3.25 -14.69 -6.82
C ARG A 159 2.69 -14.89 -5.42
N PRO A 160 2.32 -16.11 -5.03
CA PRO A 160 2.02 -16.42 -3.64
C PRO A 160 3.22 -16.03 -2.78
N VAL A 161 2.98 -15.33 -1.69
CA VAL A 161 4.02 -15.06 -0.71
C VAL A 161 4.22 -16.34 0.09
N ASN A 162 5.09 -17.22 -0.39
CA ASN A 162 5.34 -18.56 0.19
C ASN A 162 6.02 -18.50 1.56
N THR A 163 6.57 -17.36 1.96
CA THR A 163 7.02 -17.11 3.33
C THR A 163 6.96 -15.61 3.59
N THR A 164 6.09 -15.17 4.49
CA THR A 164 6.21 -13.84 5.07
C THR A 164 7.63 -13.71 5.61
N SER A 165 8.45 -12.83 5.02
CA SER A 165 9.83 -12.64 5.45
C SER A 165 9.86 -12.29 6.94
N PHE A 166 11.01 -12.48 7.60
CA PHE A 166 11.07 -12.15 9.02
C PHE A 166 10.87 -10.66 9.25
N ALA A 167 11.37 -9.80 8.35
CA ALA A 167 11.14 -8.37 8.38
C ALA A 167 9.66 -8.03 8.17
N GLU A 168 8.96 -8.74 7.29
CA GLU A 168 7.53 -8.53 7.08
C GLU A 168 6.70 -8.91 8.31
N ARG A 169 6.98 -10.05 8.96
CA ARG A 169 6.34 -10.41 10.23
C ARG A 169 6.62 -9.40 11.33
N ALA A 170 7.84 -8.87 11.38
CA ALA A 170 8.23 -7.82 12.31
C ALA A 170 7.44 -6.52 12.00
N ARG A 171 7.32 -6.14 10.74
CA ARG A 171 6.56 -4.99 10.24
C ARG A 171 5.08 -5.09 10.66
N GLN A 172 4.43 -6.21 10.41
CA GLN A 172 3.02 -6.44 10.78
C GLN A 172 2.79 -6.27 12.28
N ASN A 173 3.71 -6.75 13.12
CA ASN A 173 3.64 -6.57 14.56
C ASN A 173 3.79 -5.10 14.99
N LEU A 174 4.67 -4.34 14.33
CA LEU A 174 4.88 -2.92 14.60
C LEU A 174 3.70 -2.07 14.10
N MET A 175 3.10 -2.41 12.97
CA MET A 175 1.96 -1.69 12.38
C MET A 175 0.69 -1.75 13.24
N GLY A 176 0.51 -2.80 14.03
CA GLY A 176 -0.62 -2.92 14.95
C GLY A 176 -0.69 -1.79 16.00
N ASP A 177 0.45 -1.23 16.37
CA ASP A 177 0.56 -0.06 17.26
C ASP A 177 1.89 0.68 17.03
N PRO A 178 2.00 1.53 16.00
CA PRO A 178 3.22 2.22 15.64
C PRO A 178 3.66 3.24 16.70
N GLY A 179 2.72 3.72 17.54
CA GLY A 179 2.97 4.70 18.61
C GLY A 179 3.68 4.13 19.83
N THR A 180 3.58 2.84 20.04
CA THR A 180 4.23 2.18 21.18
C THR A 180 5.74 2.44 21.19
N PRO A 181 6.37 2.64 22.36
CA PRO A 181 7.82 2.77 22.50
C PRO A 181 8.52 1.41 22.31
N TRP A 182 8.47 0.90 21.08
CA TRP A 182 9.05 -0.37 20.72
C TRP A 182 10.56 -0.43 20.97
N THR A 183 11.00 -1.54 21.59
CA THR A 183 12.41 -1.92 21.70
C THR A 183 12.66 -3.20 20.91
N GLY A 184 13.92 -3.45 20.53
CA GLY A 184 14.30 -4.71 19.90
C GLY A 184 13.96 -5.93 20.76
N SER A 185 14.11 -5.82 22.08
CA SER A 185 13.73 -6.86 23.04
C SER A 185 12.24 -7.12 23.05
N ALA A 186 11.40 -6.08 23.09
CA ALA A 186 9.93 -6.19 23.08
C ALA A 186 9.42 -6.86 21.79
N LEU A 187 9.93 -6.41 20.63
CA LEU A 187 9.59 -7.03 19.35
C LEU A 187 10.09 -8.46 19.24
N GLY A 188 11.32 -8.74 19.71
CA GLY A 188 11.88 -10.09 19.77
C GLY A 188 11.00 -11.04 20.57
N LYS A 189 10.58 -10.63 21.78
CA LYS A 189 9.66 -11.40 22.63
C LYS A 189 8.33 -11.70 21.91
N ARG A 190 7.78 -10.72 21.22
CA ARG A 190 6.52 -10.89 20.47
C ARG A 190 6.65 -11.84 19.27
N LEU A 191 7.84 -11.91 18.68
CA LEU A 191 8.17 -12.83 17.57
C LEU A 191 8.72 -14.17 18.03
N GLY A 192 8.85 -14.42 19.35
CA GLY A 192 9.37 -15.66 19.92
C GLY A 192 10.88 -15.83 19.71
N VAL A 193 11.65 -14.75 19.65
CA VAL A 193 13.11 -14.76 19.46
C VAL A 193 13.82 -13.80 20.42
N SER A 194 15.12 -14.06 20.70
CA SER A 194 15.94 -13.10 21.43
C SER A 194 16.24 -11.85 20.59
N GLU A 195 16.59 -10.73 21.24
CA GLU A 195 16.95 -9.49 20.54
C GLU A 195 18.17 -9.69 19.61
N ALA A 196 19.15 -10.49 20.01
CA ALA A 196 20.29 -10.82 19.15
C ALA A 196 19.85 -11.59 17.89
N THR A 197 18.92 -12.52 18.03
CA THR A 197 18.35 -13.27 16.91
C THR A 197 17.50 -12.37 16.01
N LEU A 198 16.70 -11.47 16.60
CA LEU A 198 15.94 -10.45 15.85
C LEU A 198 16.90 -9.62 14.98
N ARG A 199 17.95 -9.05 15.58
CA ARG A 199 18.93 -8.23 14.87
C ARG A 199 19.58 -8.98 13.73
N ARG A 200 20.04 -10.22 13.96
CA ARG A 200 20.67 -11.06 12.93
C ARG A 200 19.71 -11.35 11.76
N LYS A 201 18.46 -11.73 12.05
CA LYS A 201 17.46 -12.05 11.02
C LYS A 201 17.06 -10.82 10.22
N LEU A 202 16.82 -9.68 10.85
CA LEU A 202 16.56 -8.42 10.16
C LEU A 202 17.73 -8.00 9.28
N SER A 203 18.97 -8.08 9.81
CA SER A 203 20.17 -7.73 9.06
C SER A 203 20.38 -8.61 7.83
N ALA A 204 20.06 -9.90 7.90
CA ALA A 204 20.11 -10.82 6.77
C ALA A 204 19.14 -10.43 5.62
N GLU A 205 18.09 -9.67 5.94
CA GLU A 205 17.11 -9.13 5.00
C GLU A 205 17.34 -7.63 4.70
N GLY A 206 18.51 -7.09 5.07
CA GLY A 206 18.90 -5.70 4.79
C GLY A 206 18.29 -4.65 5.72
N TRP A 207 17.67 -5.05 6.85
CA TRP A 207 17.02 -4.15 7.78
C TRP A 207 17.73 -4.08 9.13
N SER A 208 17.78 -2.88 9.73
CA SER A 208 17.93 -2.75 11.17
C SER A 208 16.57 -2.54 11.84
N PHE A 209 16.45 -2.86 13.13
CA PHE A 209 15.21 -2.61 13.89
C PHE A 209 14.78 -1.14 13.83
N GLN A 210 15.71 -0.20 13.97
CA GLN A 210 15.42 1.24 13.93
C GLN A 210 14.95 1.71 12.56
N GLN A 211 15.54 1.20 11.48
CA GLN A 211 15.08 1.51 10.12
C GLN A 211 13.67 0.97 9.89
N LEU A 212 13.39 -0.28 10.28
CA LEU A 212 12.08 -0.90 10.14
C LEU A 212 11.02 -0.15 10.94
N LEU A 213 11.29 0.19 12.22
CA LEU A 213 10.38 0.95 13.07
C LEU A 213 10.10 2.35 12.49
N THR A 214 11.14 3.04 12.01
CA THR A 214 11.00 4.35 11.39
C THR A 214 10.13 4.26 10.13
N ASP A 215 10.38 3.26 9.28
CA ASP A 215 9.62 3.06 8.05
C ASP A 215 8.14 2.77 8.34
N VAL A 216 7.84 1.89 9.28
CA VAL A 216 6.47 1.60 9.72
C VAL A 216 5.77 2.86 10.24
N ARG A 217 6.42 3.64 11.10
CA ARG A 217 5.87 4.89 11.63
C ARG A 217 5.56 5.91 10.53
N MET A 218 6.47 6.03 9.56
CA MET A 218 6.29 6.95 8.44
C MET A 218 5.17 6.48 7.50
N SER A 219 5.06 5.18 7.22
CA SER A 219 3.97 4.61 6.42
C SER A 219 2.61 4.82 7.09
N ALA A 220 2.50 4.55 8.41
CA ALA A 220 1.29 4.81 9.17
C ALA A 220 0.90 6.30 9.17
N ALA A 221 1.89 7.19 9.34
CA ALA A 221 1.66 8.64 9.28
C ALA A 221 1.17 9.08 7.90
N MET A 222 1.74 8.53 6.81
CA MET A 222 1.29 8.80 5.44
C MET A 222 -0.19 8.40 5.26
N GLN A 223 -0.56 7.21 5.70
CA GLN A 223 -1.95 6.74 5.67
C GLN A 223 -2.88 7.69 6.44
N MET A 224 -2.53 8.07 7.67
CA MET A 224 -3.31 9.00 8.48
C MET A 224 -3.45 10.38 7.82
N LEU A 225 -2.38 10.91 7.23
CA LEU A 225 -2.39 12.18 6.52
C LEU A 225 -3.31 12.16 5.29
N GLN A 226 -3.38 11.03 4.61
CA GLN A 226 -4.23 10.82 3.42
C GLN A 226 -5.68 10.50 3.78
N SER A 227 -5.93 9.85 4.93
CA SER A 227 -7.24 9.30 5.28
C SER A 227 -8.01 10.10 6.33
N SER A 228 -7.41 11.12 6.95
CA SER A 228 -8.04 11.88 8.04
C SER A 228 -7.67 13.36 8.03
N ASP A 229 -8.47 14.17 8.73
CA ASP A 229 -8.21 15.59 8.98
C ASP A 229 -7.49 15.85 10.33
N VAL A 230 -7.03 14.80 11.01
CA VAL A 230 -6.32 14.90 12.30
C VAL A 230 -5.08 15.79 12.15
N PRO A 231 -4.87 16.80 13.03
CA PRO A 231 -3.72 17.71 12.94
C PRO A 231 -2.39 16.96 12.86
N VAL A 232 -1.44 17.49 12.08
CA VAL A 232 -0.10 16.87 11.88
C VAL A 232 0.62 16.58 13.19
N LEU A 233 0.44 17.45 14.19
CA LEU A 233 1.00 17.26 15.54
C LEU A 233 0.45 15.98 16.20
N HIS A 234 -0.86 15.79 16.14
CA HIS A 234 -1.49 14.60 16.72
C HIS A 234 -1.09 13.32 15.97
N ILE A 235 -0.97 13.38 14.65
CA ILE A 235 -0.44 12.25 13.87
C ILE A 235 0.98 11.91 14.30
N ALA A 236 1.86 12.92 14.46
CA ALA A 236 3.22 12.71 14.96
C ALA A 236 3.22 11.96 16.30
N GLN A 237 2.36 12.37 17.23
CA GLN A 237 2.21 11.70 18.53
C GLN A 237 1.68 10.26 18.40
N GLN A 238 0.64 10.05 17.59
CA GLN A 238 0.05 8.73 17.36
C GLN A 238 1.02 7.73 16.75
N VAL A 239 2.00 8.20 15.97
CA VAL A 239 3.04 7.34 15.42
C VAL A 239 4.34 7.35 16.27
N GLY A 240 4.28 7.84 17.51
CA GLY A 240 5.34 7.71 18.50
C GLY A 240 6.48 8.75 18.37
N TYR A 241 6.17 9.97 17.90
CA TYR A 241 7.10 11.10 17.91
C TYR A 241 6.66 12.14 18.94
N GLU A 242 7.52 12.44 19.90
CA GLU A 242 7.31 13.51 20.88
C GLU A 242 7.49 14.92 20.28
N SER A 243 8.29 15.02 19.21
CA SER A 243 8.61 16.29 18.55
C SER A 243 8.10 16.31 17.11
N GLN A 244 7.21 17.29 16.82
CA GLN A 244 6.72 17.52 15.47
C GLN A 244 7.85 17.84 14.48
N SER A 245 8.89 18.55 14.92
CA SER A 245 10.04 18.88 14.07
C SER A 245 10.81 17.65 13.68
N ARG A 246 11.07 16.72 14.62
CA ARG A 246 11.74 15.45 14.34
C ARG A 246 10.89 14.57 13.41
N PHE A 247 9.59 14.53 13.66
CA PHE A 247 8.65 13.85 12.78
C PHE A 247 8.71 14.40 11.34
N ALA A 248 8.57 15.72 11.18
CA ALA A 248 8.57 16.37 9.87
C ALA A 248 9.90 16.16 9.12
N ALA A 249 11.04 16.20 9.81
CA ALA A 249 12.35 15.93 9.25
C ALA A 249 12.44 14.47 8.74
N ARG A 250 12.02 13.49 9.54
CA ARG A 250 12.02 12.07 9.14
C ARG A 250 11.04 11.79 8.00
N PHE A 251 9.86 12.40 8.06
CA PHE A 251 8.86 12.28 7.00
C PHE A 251 9.39 12.84 5.67
N ARG A 252 10.01 14.03 5.71
CA ARG A 252 10.64 14.63 4.53
C ARG A 252 11.82 13.79 4.01
N GLN A 253 12.63 13.24 4.91
CA GLN A 253 13.73 12.34 4.51
C GLN A 253 13.19 11.09 3.80
N ARG A 254 12.05 10.55 4.26
CA ARG A 254 11.47 9.32 3.72
C ARG A 254 10.73 9.54 2.40
N PHE A 255 9.98 10.64 2.28
CA PHE A 255 9.06 10.86 1.16
C PHE A 255 9.46 12.02 0.24
N GLY A 256 10.45 12.83 0.59
CA GLY A 256 10.95 13.93 -0.22
C GLY A 256 10.24 15.28 0.01
N PHE A 257 9.12 15.30 0.78
CA PHE A 257 8.34 16.51 1.06
C PHE A 257 7.80 16.51 2.50
N PRO A 258 7.43 17.68 3.06
CA PRO A 258 6.92 17.76 4.43
C PRO A 258 5.50 17.19 4.55
N PRO A 259 5.06 16.76 5.75
CA PRO A 259 3.70 16.24 6.00
C PRO A 259 2.59 17.21 5.58
N SER A 260 2.82 18.52 5.72
CA SER A 260 1.88 19.57 5.32
C SER A 260 1.59 19.62 3.82
N ALA A 261 2.49 19.13 2.97
CA ALA A 261 2.29 19.13 1.52
C ALA A 261 1.14 18.19 1.10
N ILE A 262 0.83 17.15 1.89
CA ILE A 262 -0.30 16.24 1.60
C ILE A 262 -1.64 16.95 1.83
N ARG A 263 -1.69 17.88 2.79
CA ARG A 263 -2.89 18.62 3.19
C ARG A 263 -3.00 20.02 2.60
N GLY A 264 -1.93 20.46 1.97
CA GLY A 264 -1.81 21.81 1.53
C GLY A 264 -2.65 22.16 0.35
N HIS A 265 -3.99 22.15 0.46
CA HIS A 265 -4.88 22.86 -0.47
C HIS A 265 -6.36 22.77 -0.06
N ARG A 266 -6.61 22.88 1.25
CA ARG A 266 -7.91 23.37 1.72
C ARG A 266 -7.73 24.83 2.09
N ARG A 267 -7.80 25.72 1.11
CA ARG A 267 -8.22 27.10 1.23
C ARG A 267 -9.29 27.37 0.21
#